data_531737dae305273133cc4a088245a35b
#
_entry.id   531737dae305273133cc4a088245a35b
#
_cell.length_a   1.000
_cell.length_b   1.000
_cell.length_c   1.000
_cell.angle_alpha   90.00
_cell.angle_beta   90.00
_cell.angle_gamma   90.00
#
_symmetry.space_group_name_H-M   'P 1'
#
loop_
_entity.id
_entity.type
_entity.pdbx_description
1 polymer ?
#
loop_
_entity_poly.entity_id
_entity_poly.type
_entity_poly.pdbx_seq_one_letter_code
_entity_poly.pdbx_strand_id
1 'polypeptide(L)'
;MKRYYISHPFTGREGENRENAERIRAALKKKYPDICFINPLGMFGGKETDYYIALADAMELLSCCEAMILCSGWDHSIGCRAEKAFAIQQGIEIHYLNEYIEEKAMKAADERKDG
;
A
#
# COMPACT_ATOMS: atom_id res chain seq x y z
N MET A 1 0.83 2.63 19.07
CA MET A 1 0.25 3.04 17.76
C MET A 1 0.15 1.82 16.87
N LYS A 2 -1.02 1.61 16.28
CA LYS A 2 -1.22 0.52 15.33
C LYS A 2 -0.51 0.81 14.01
N ARG A 3 0.01 -0.24 13.39
CA ARG A 3 0.71 -0.15 12.10
C ARG A 3 -0.10 -0.89 11.04
N TYR A 4 -0.47 -0.18 9.98
CA TYR A 4 -1.22 -0.72 8.85
C TYR A 4 -0.35 -0.65 7.60
N TYR A 5 -0.22 -1.77 6.94
CA TYR A 5 0.61 -1.93 5.74
C TYR A 5 -0.22 -1.64 4.49
N ILE A 6 0.27 -0.76 3.62
CA ILE A 6 -0.41 -0.44 2.37
C ILE A 6 0.15 -1.34 1.26
N SER A 7 -0.70 -2.23 0.75
CA SER A 7 -0.35 -3.11 -0.36
C SER A 7 -0.92 -2.52 -1.65
N HIS A 8 -0.04 -1.99 -2.48
CA HIS A 8 -0.38 -1.32 -3.74
C HIS A 8 0.37 -1.96 -4.89
N PRO A 9 -0.28 -2.15 -6.06
CA PRO A 9 0.42 -2.64 -7.25
C PRO A 9 1.61 -1.75 -7.60
N PHE A 10 2.68 -2.33 -8.12
CA PHE A 10 3.88 -1.59 -8.46
C PHE A 10 4.30 -1.78 -9.92
N THR A 11 4.40 -3.03 -10.37
CA THR A 11 4.95 -3.39 -11.68
C THR A 11 4.09 -2.88 -12.84
N GLY A 12 4.73 -2.34 -13.86
CA GLY A 12 4.10 -1.89 -15.08
C GLY A 12 3.93 -0.38 -15.18
N ARG A 13 3.68 0.30 -14.06
CA ARG A 13 3.54 1.76 -13.99
C ARG A 13 4.18 2.27 -12.71
N GLU A 14 5.45 1.98 -12.54
CA GLU A 14 6.17 2.15 -11.29
C GLU A 14 6.08 3.59 -10.74
N GLY A 15 6.29 4.59 -11.57
CA GLY A 15 6.22 5.99 -11.16
C GLY A 15 4.83 6.39 -10.70
N GLU A 16 3.81 6.08 -11.49
CA GLU A 16 2.41 6.37 -11.15
C GLU A 16 1.97 5.62 -9.89
N ASN A 17 2.34 4.36 -9.79
CA ASN A 17 1.97 3.53 -8.65
C ASN A 17 2.60 4.04 -7.37
N ARG A 18 3.86 4.47 -7.44
CA ARG A 18 4.56 5.05 -6.30
C ARG A 18 3.90 6.35 -5.83
N GLU A 19 3.57 7.23 -6.76
CA GLU A 19 2.87 8.48 -6.45
C GLU A 19 1.49 8.22 -5.85
N ASN A 20 0.74 7.29 -6.43
CA ASN A 20 -0.59 6.96 -5.96
C ASN A 20 -0.56 6.36 -4.55
N ALA A 21 0.39 5.46 -4.30
CA ALA A 21 0.55 4.84 -2.97
C ALA A 21 0.85 5.91 -1.91
N GLU A 22 1.70 6.88 -2.21
CA GLU A 22 2.02 7.95 -1.27
C GLU A 22 0.83 8.89 -1.05
N ARG A 23 0.07 9.16 -2.09
CA ARG A 23 -1.18 9.94 -1.99
C ARG A 23 -2.19 9.25 -1.07
N ILE A 24 -2.32 7.94 -1.22
CA ILE A 24 -3.20 7.12 -0.37
C ILE A 24 -2.72 7.17 1.08
N ARG A 25 -1.43 6.96 1.31
CA ARG A 25 -0.85 7.01 2.66
C ARG A 25 -1.15 8.34 3.34
N ALA A 26 -0.90 9.44 2.62
CA ALA A 26 -1.13 10.78 3.16
C ALA A 26 -2.61 11.02 3.50
N ALA A 27 -3.52 10.59 2.62
CA ALA A 27 -4.96 10.73 2.84
C ALA A 27 -5.43 9.90 4.04
N LEU A 28 -4.93 8.67 4.17
CA LEU A 28 -5.24 7.81 5.30
C LEU A 28 -4.73 8.39 6.62
N LYS A 29 -3.51 8.90 6.61
CA LYS A 29 -2.91 9.51 7.81
C LYS A 29 -3.68 10.74 8.26
N LYS A 30 -4.17 11.52 7.32
CA LYS A 30 -4.98 12.70 7.62
C LYS A 30 -6.31 12.31 8.27
N LYS A 31 -6.94 11.24 7.78
CA LYS A 31 -8.23 10.76 8.29
C LYS A 31 -8.09 9.98 9.61
N TYR A 32 -7.00 9.23 9.75
CA TYR A 32 -6.75 8.38 10.92
C TYR A 32 -5.36 8.68 11.50
N PRO A 33 -5.21 9.83 12.20
CA PRO A 33 -3.88 10.28 12.65
C PRO A 33 -3.23 9.37 13.69
N ASP A 34 -4.00 8.51 14.35
CA ASP A 34 -3.49 7.60 15.40
C ASP A 34 -2.95 6.28 14.86
N ILE A 35 -3.04 6.08 13.55
CA ILE A 35 -2.54 4.87 12.89
C ILE A 35 -1.28 5.21 12.10
N CYS A 36 -0.28 4.34 12.20
CA CYS A 36 0.93 4.44 11.39
C CYS A 36 0.70 3.68 10.07
N PHE A 37 0.56 4.39 8.96
CA PHE A 37 0.40 3.78 7.65
C PHE A 37 1.75 3.63 6.98
N ILE A 38 2.12 2.40 6.66
CA ILE A 38 3.41 2.07 6.09
C ILE A 38 3.24 1.85 4.59
N ASN A 39 3.95 2.66 3.79
CA ASN A 39 3.97 2.55 2.34
C ASN A 39 5.32 1.97 1.91
N PRO A 40 5.39 0.65 1.60
CA PRO A 40 6.66 0.03 1.25
C PRO A 40 7.23 0.53 -0.08
N LEU A 41 6.39 1.00 -0.99
CA LEU A 41 6.86 1.52 -2.29
C LEU A 41 7.72 2.78 -2.14
N GLY A 42 7.52 3.53 -1.07
CA GLY A 42 8.37 4.67 -0.75
C GLY A 42 9.67 4.31 -0.07
N MET A 43 9.77 3.08 0.45
CA MET A 43 10.92 2.62 1.23
C MET A 43 11.87 1.73 0.43
N PHE A 44 11.31 0.91 -0.46
CA PHE A 44 12.06 -0.06 -1.27
C PHE A 44 11.89 0.29 -2.74
N GLY A 45 12.89 0.75 -3.41
CA GLY A 45 12.61 1.14 -4.78
C GLY A 45 13.79 1.74 -5.52
N GLY A 46 14.98 1.33 -5.21
CA GLY A 46 16.12 1.63 -6.05
C GLY A 46 16.00 0.87 -7.37
N LYS A 47 16.48 1.49 -8.46
CA LYS A 47 16.44 0.89 -9.81
C LYS A 47 17.18 -0.45 -9.91
N GLU A 48 18.00 -0.76 -8.93
CA GLU A 48 18.86 -1.94 -8.92
C GLU A 48 18.44 -2.99 -7.91
N THR A 49 17.29 -2.79 -7.22
CA THR A 49 16.83 -3.75 -6.23
C THR A 49 16.21 -4.96 -6.93
N ASP A 50 16.72 -6.14 -6.61
CA ASP A 50 16.15 -7.40 -7.06
C ASP A 50 14.70 -7.50 -6.56
N TYR A 51 13.79 -7.87 -7.45
CA TYR A 51 12.36 -7.97 -7.14
C TYR A 51 12.07 -8.88 -5.94
N TYR A 52 12.75 -10.05 -5.90
CA TYR A 52 12.51 -11.01 -4.82
C TYR A 52 13.08 -10.53 -3.48
N ILE A 53 14.18 -9.81 -3.50
CA ILE A 53 14.75 -9.21 -2.29
C ILE A 53 13.80 -8.12 -1.77
N ALA A 54 13.30 -7.27 -2.64
CA ALA A 54 12.35 -6.23 -2.27
C ALA A 54 11.05 -6.82 -1.70
N LEU A 55 10.57 -7.92 -2.29
CA LEU A 55 9.38 -8.61 -1.79
C LEU A 55 9.63 -9.23 -0.42
N ALA A 56 10.80 -9.82 -0.21
CA ALA A 56 11.16 -10.41 1.09
C ALA A 56 11.22 -9.32 2.17
N ASP A 57 11.84 -8.18 1.88
CA ASP A 57 11.91 -7.05 2.79
C ASP A 57 10.51 -6.50 3.11
N ALA A 58 9.67 -6.43 2.11
CA ALA A 58 8.28 -6.00 2.28
C ALA A 58 7.51 -6.95 3.19
N MET A 59 7.69 -8.25 3.05
CA MET A 59 7.06 -9.26 3.91
C MET A 59 7.54 -9.17 5.36
N GLU A 60 8.85 -8.92 5.56
CA GLU A 60 9.39 -8.68 6.90
C GLU A 60 8.71 -7.47 7.55
N LEU A 61 8.55 -6.40 6.79
CA LEU A 61 7.89 -5.20 7.27
C LEU A 61 6.41 -5.46 7.57
N LEU A 62 5.73 -6.17 6.68
CA LEU A 62 4.32 -6.57 6.85
C LEU A 62 4.13 -7.39 8.12
N SER A 63 5.06 -8.28 8.45
CA SER A 63 4.99 -9.12 9.65
C SER A 63 4.91 -8.32 10.94
N CYS A 64 5.32 -7.06 10.92
CA CYS A 64 5.30 -6.16 12.07
C CYS A 64 3.99 -5.35 12.17
N CYS A 65 3.04 -5.56 11.27
CA CYS A 65 1.81 -4.79 11.20
C CYS A 65 0.62 -5.56 11.74
N GLU A 66 -0.37 -4.83 12.26
CA GLU A 66 -1.61 -5.39 12.75
C GLU A 66 -2.60 -5.68 11.62
N ALA A 67 -2.54 -4.88 10.56
CA ALA A 67 -3.46 -5.01 9.43
C ALA A 67 -2.77 -4.66 8.12
N MET A 68 -3.38 -5.09 7.04
CA MET A 68 -2.95 -4.82 5.67
C MET A 68 -4.12 -4.22 4.91
N ILE A 69 -3.86 -3.16 4.15
CA ILE A 69 -4.85 -2.52 3.29
C ILE A 69 -4.52 -2.82 1.83
N LEU A 70 -5.42 -3.52 1.17
CA LEU A 70 -5.28 -3.84 -0.25
C LEU A 70 -5.89 -2.73 -1.10
N CYS A 71 -5.07 -2.14 -1.98
CA CYS A 71 -5.48 -1.08 -2.89
C CYS A 71 -6.01 -1.65 -4.20
N SER A 72 -6.75 -0.83 -4.97
CA SER A 72 -7.30 -1.22 -6.28
C SER A 72 -6.24 -1.86 -7.17
N GLY A 73 -6.62 -2.94 -7.84
CA GLY A 73 -5.72 -3.65 -8.75
C GLY A 73 -4.87 -4.72 -8.07
N TRP A 74 -5.06 -4.93 -6.77
CA TRP A 74 -4.29 -5.93 -6.02
C TRP A 74 -4.43 -7.34 -6.59
N ASP A 75 -5.61 -7.67 -7.11
CA ASP A 75 -5.93 -9.01 -7.64
C ASP A 75 -5.19 -9.33 -8.95
N HIS A 76 -4.66 -8.32 -9.62
CA HIS A 76 -3.83 -8.48 -10.81
C HIS A 76 -2.34 -8.26 -10.52
N SER A 77 -1.97 -8.05 -9.27
CA SER A 77 -0.60 -7.82 -8.84
C SER A 77 -0.03 -9.04 -8.14
N ILE A 78 1.04 -9.60 -8.69
CA ILE A 78 1.71 -10.77 -8.09
C ILE A 78 2.20 -10.43 -6.68
N GLY A 79 2.79 -9.24 -6.50
CA GLY A 79 3.28 -8.79 -5.20
C GLY A 79 2.17 -8.66 -4.16
N CYS A 80 1.07 -8.00 -4.52
CA CYS A 80 -0.06 -7.83 -3.61
C CYS A 80 -0.69 -9.17 -3.23
N ARG A 81 -0.82 -10.08 -4.18
CA ARG A 81 -1.36 -11.42 -3.93
C ARG A 81 -0.47 -12.22 -3.00
N ALA A 82 0.85 -12.14 -3.18
CA ALA A 82 1.82 -12.80 -2.33
C ALA A 82 1.77 -12.23 -0.91
N GLU A 83 1.70 -10.92 -0.77
CA GLU A 83 1.58 -10.25 0.52
C GLU A 83 0.28 -10.62 1.24
N LYS A 84 -0.83 -10.70 0.50
CA LYS A 84 -2.11 -11.12 1.06
C LYS A 84 -2.05 -12.54 1.60
N ALA A 85 -1.48 -13.47 0.82
CA ALA A 85 -1.34 -14.87 1.24
C ALA A 85 -0.50 -14.98 2.51
N PHE A 86 0.61 -14.24 2.57
CA PHE A 86 1.47 -14.18 3.75
C PHE A 86 0.71 -13.62 4.96
N ALA A 87 -0.02 -12.52 4.77
CA ALA A 87 -0.80 -11.89 5.85
C ALA A 87 -1.85 -12.85 6.43
N ILE A 88 -2.57 -13.56 5.57
CA ILE A 88 -3.56 -14.56 6.01
C ILE A 88 -2.89 -15.64 6.86
N GLN A 89 -1.76 -16.15 6.41
CA GLN A 89 -1.02 -17.20 7.12
C GLN A 89 -0.52 -16.70 8.47
N GLN A 90 -0.16 -15.43 8.59
CA GLN A 90 0.34 -14.82 9.83
C GLN A 90 -0.77 -14.32 10.75
N GLY A 91 -2.03 -14.41 10.34
CA GLY A 91 -3.14 -13.91 11.14
C GLY A 91 -3.27 -12.40 11.17
N ILE A 92 -2.72 -11.72 10.16
CA ILE A 92 -2.81 -10.27 10.00
C ILE A 92 -4.16 -9.94 9.37
N GLU A 93 -4.86 -8.94 9.90
CA GLU A 93 -6.16 -8.53 9.37
C GLU A 93 -6.04 -8.00 7.95
N ILE A 94 -6.96 -8.40 7.08
CA ILE A 94 -7.03 -7.92 5.70
C ILE A 94 -8.16 -6.91 5.58
N HIS A 95 -7.81 -5.72 5.09
CA HIS A 95 -8.76 -4.65 4.80
C HIS A 95 -8.64 -4.23 3.34
N TYR A 96 -9.69 -3.66 2.81
CA TYR A 96 -9.71 -3.12 1.45
C TYR A 96 -9.81 -1.60 1.52
N LEU A 97 -9.09 -0.91 0.65
CA LEU A 97 -9.00 0.54 0.71
C LEU A 97 -10.36 1.23 0.68
N ASN A 98 -11.32 0.70 -0.10
CA ASN A 98 -12.66 1.28 -0.20
C ASN A 98 -13.43 1.29 1.13
N GLU A 99 -13.02 0.51 2.11
CA GLU A 99 -13.60 0.52 3.45
C GLU A 99 -13.19 1.78 4.24
N TYR A 100 -12.14 2.45 3.80
CA TYR A 100 -11.55 3.59 4.50
C TYR A 100 -11.73 4.91 3.76
N ILE A 101 -11.48 4.90 2.44
CA ILE A 101 -11.63 6.08 1.59
C ILE A 101 -12.09 5.65 0.20
N GLU A 102 -12.73 6.57 -0.52
CA GLU A 102 -13.07 6.36 -1.91
C GLU A 102 -11.93 6.88 -2.80
N GLU A 103 -11.22 5.97 -3.46
CA GLU A 103 -10.11 6.33 -4.35
C GLU A 103 -10.56 7.29 -5.45
N LYS A 104 -11.77 7.10 -5.98
CA LYS A 104 -12.34 7.96 -7.02
C LYS A 104 -12.53 9.40 -6.54
N ALA A 105 -13.08 9.57 -5.34
CA ALA A 105 -13.27 10.89 -4.75
C ALA A 105 -11.94 11.56 -4.44
N MET A 106 -10.95 10.79 -4.00
CA MET A 106 -9.62 11.28 -3.72
C MET A 106 -8.92 11.79 -4.99
N LYS A 107 -9.01 11.04 -6.10
CA LYS A 107 -8.44 11.44 -7.39
C LYS A 107 -9.10 12.70 -7.92
N ALA A 108 -10.43 12.77 -7.84
CA ALA A 108 -11.17 13.95 -8.26
C ALA A 108 -10.78 15.19 -7.46
N ALA A 109 -10.57 15.05 -6.15
CA ALA A 109 -10.13 16.14 -5.29
C ALA A 109 -8.71 16.63 -5.68
N ASP A 110 -7.81 15.71 -5.99
CA ASP A 110 -6.46 16.03 -6.43
C ASP A 110 -6.46 16.77 -7.79
N GLU A 111 -7.25 16.30 -8.72
CA GLU A 111 -7.39 16.92 -10.03
C GLU A 111 -7.92 18.34 -9.92
N ARG A 112 -8.81 18.60 -8.97
CA ARG A 112 -9.33 19.94 -8.72
C ARG A 112 -8.29 20.89 -8.13
N LYS A 113 -7.34 20.36 -7.35
CA LYS A 113 -6.27 21.17 -6.75
C LYS A 113 -5.27 21.66 -7.79
N ASP A 114 -5.08 20.91 -8.84
CA ASP A 114 -4.11 21.19 -9.89
C ASP A 114 -4.70 22.06 -11.02
N GLY A 115 -5.99 22.36 -10.93
CA GLY A 115 -6.69 23.17 -11.91
C GLY A 115 -6.65 24.67 -11.68
#